data_f7693f203d8b58c5c2434455e1eab4fa
#
_entry.id   f7693f203d8b58c5c2434455e1eab4fa
#
_cell.length_a   1.000
_cell.length_b   1.000
_cell.length_c   1.000
_cell.angle_alpha   90.00
_cell.angle_beta   90.00
_cell.angle_gamma   90.00
#
_symmetry.space_group_name_H-M   'P 1'
#
loop_
_entity.id
_entity.type
_entity.pdbx_description
1 polymer ?
#
loop_
_entity_poly.entity_id
_entity_poly.type
_entity_poly.pdbx_seq_one_letter_code
_entity_poly.pdbx_strand_id
1 'polypeptide(L)'
;MADDNDELTEQIAWDGRVLTVTWLAPPFRPEPRLTTQVLGLCFTPDGQILLVTSDDEAWTLPGGTPEPGETFEATLERELREEGCARLVACEYLGCQRVEDPQRPEGPDRYYQVRYWARIELYPFAPRFETVARQLVSPVTFLSTLAWGEAVAARHILDAGLGLEQRYAALTTRE
;
A
#
# COMPACT_ATOMS: atom_id res chain seq x y z
N MET A 1 -3.46 -14.30 -30.23
CA MET A 1 -3.61 -12.95 -29.69
C MET A 1 -2.91 -12.98 -28.35
N ALA A 2 -1.76 -12.30 -28.24
CA ALA A 2 -1.02 -12.23 -26.99
C ALA A 2 -1.86 -11.37 -26.01
N ASP A 3 -2.12 -11.91 -24.84
CA ASP A 3 -2.57 -11.13 -23.70
C ASP A 3 -1.44 -10.16 -23.38
N ASP A 4 -1.60 -8.90 -23.77
CA ASP A 4 -0.80 -7.77 -23.27
C ASP A 4 -1.17 -7.54 -21.80
N ASN A 5 -0.84 -8.48 -20.96
CA ASN A 5 -0.67 -8.24 -19.53
C ASN A 5 0.75 -7.70 -19.40
N ASP A 6 0.89 -6.40 -19.63
CA ASP A 6 2.15 -5.68 -19.46
C ASP A 6 2.54 -5.78 -17.98
N GLU A 7 3.21 -6.87 -17.60
CA GLU A 7 3.76 -7.07 -16.26
C GLU A 7 4.80 -5.96 -16.02
N LEU A 8 4.41 -4.92 -15.27
CA LEU A 8 5.32 -3.87 -14.86
C LEU A 8 6.39 -4.48 -13.96
N THR A 9 7.56 -4.71 -14.53
CA THR A 9 8.69 -5.32 -13.83
C THR A 9 9.84 -4.32 -13.78
N GLU A 10 10.43 -4.14 -12.59
CA GLU A 10 11.59 -3.31 -12.36
C GLU A 10 12.61 -4.01 -11.46
N GLN A 11 13.86 -3.60 -11.56
CA GLN A 11 14.90 -3.99 -10.61
C GLN A 11 15.18 -2.83 -9.67
N ILE A 12 15.19 -3.12 -8.37
CA ILE A 12 15.49 -2.15 -7.33
C ILE A 12 16.67 -2.62 -6.47
N ALA A 13 17.53 -1.67 -6.11
CA ALA A 13 18.59 -1.93 -5.15
C ALA A 13 18.05 -1.70 -3.72
N TRP A 14 18.20 -2.70 -2.87
CA TRP A 14 17.75 -2.65 -1.48
C TRP A 14 18.73 -3.38 -0.57
N ASP A 15 19.27 -2.66 0.41
CA ASP A 15 20.18 -3.24 1.42
C ASP A 15 21.34 -4.05 0.80
N GLY A 16 21.97 -3.49 -0.24
CA GLY A 16 23.08 -4.11 -0.97
C GLY A 16 22.70 -5.30 -1.88
N ARG A 17 21.40 -5.57 -2.03
CA ARG A 17 20.86 -6.64 -2.89
C ARG A 17 20.11 -6.04 -4.08
N VAL A 18 19.92 -6.82 -5.12
CA VAL A 18 19.09 -6.47 -6.27
C VAL A 18 17.83 -7.31 -6.24
N LEU A 19 16.69 -6.65 -6.10
CA LEU A 19 15.38 -7.26 -6.11
C LEU A 19 14.74 -7.10 -7.48
N THR A 20 14.02 -8.13 -7.96
CA THR A 20 13.10 -7.98 -9.10
C THR A 20 11.68 -7.85 -8.57
N VAL A 21 11.02 -6.75 -8.90
CA VAL A 21 9.67 -6.45 -8.44
C VAL A 21 8.74 -6.40 -9.63
N THR A 22 7.68 -7.21 -9.60
CA THR A 22 6.69 -7.30 -10.67
C THR A 22 5.31 -6.96 -10.10
N TRP A 23 4.59 -6.04 -10.74
CA TRP A 23 3.20 -5.74 -10.40
C TRP A 23 2.25 -6.79 -10.98
N LEU A 24 1.37 -7.33 -10.15
CA LEU A 24 0.33 -8.28 -10.52
C LEU A 24 -1.04 -7.67 -10.21
N ALA A 25 -1.78 -7.38 -11.28
CA ALA A 25 -3.12 -6.82 -11.17
C ALA A 25 -4.17 -7.87 -10.75
N PRO A 26 -5.34 -7.44 -10.23
CA PRO A 26 -6.46 -8.34 -10.06
C PRO A 26 -6.82 -9.03 -11.40
N PRO A 27 -7.29 -10.29 -11.40
CA PRO A 27 -7.81 -11.03 -10.22
C PRO A 27 -6.76 -11.83 -9.45
N PHE A 28 -5.47 -11.71 -9.77
CA PHE A 28 -4.44 -12.43 -9.02
C PHE A 28 -4.45 -12.03 -7.55
N ARG A 29 -4.45 -13.01 -6.65
CA ARG A 29 -4.28 -12.83 -5.20
C ARG A 29 -3.19 -13.77 -4.69
N PRO A 30 -2.22 -13.26 -3.93
CA PRO A 30 -1.15 -14.10 -3.41
C PRO A 30 -1.62 -14.98 -2.26
N GLU A 31 -0.85 -16.05 -2.03
CA GLU A 31 -1.04 -16.89 -0.85
C GLU A 31 -0.70 -16.11 0.42
N PRO A 32 -1.56 -16.14 1.47
CA PRO A 32 -1.31 -15.42 2.73
C PRO A 32 0.05 -15.75 3.35
N ARG A 33 0.48 -17.01 3.33
CA ARG A 33 1.76 -17.46 3.89
C ARG A 33 2.99 -16.86 3.20
N LEU A 34 2.86 -16.41 1.97
CA LEU A 34 3.92 -15.76 1.18
C LEU A 34 3.78 -14.24 1.15
N THR A 35 2.78 -13.68 1.82
CA THR A 35 2.54 -12.25 1.88
C THR A 35 3.23 -11.66 3.10
N THR A 36 4.18 -10.78 2.87
CA THR A 36 4.98 -10.15 3.92
C THR A 36 4.47 -8.78 4.34
N GLN A 37 3.61 -8.16 3.50
CA GLN A 37 3.16 -6.80 3.75
C GLN A 37 1.80 -6.54 3.10
N VAL A 38 0.94 -5.82 3.82
CA VAL A 38 -0.30 -5.24 3.32
C VAL A 38 -0.26 -3.74 3.57
N LEU A 39 -0.27 -2.92 2.52
CA LEU A 39 -0.29 -1.46 2.63
C LEU A 39 -1.54 -0.88 1.96
N GLY A 40 -2.01 0.24 2.50
CA GLY A 40 -3.16 0.97 1.99
C GLY A 40 -2.81 2.33 1.38
N LEU A 41 -3.24 2.60 0.15
CA LEU A 41 -3.37 3.95 -0.40
C LEU A 41 -4.68 4.53 0.14
N CYS A 42 -4.58 5.29 1.24
CA CYS A 42 -5.70 5.66 2.08
C CYS A 42 -6.12 7.10 1.85
N PHE A 43 -7.35 7.30 1.39
CA PHE A 43 -7.94 8.60 1.10
C PHE A 43 -8.87 9.08 2.21
N THR A 44 -8.68 10.31 2.63
CA THR A 44 -9.62 11.05 3.48
C THR A 44 -10.84 11.51 2.67
N PRO A 45 -11.96 11.92 3.31
CA PRO A 45 -13.15 12.40 2.60
C PRO A 45 -12.90 13.59 1.68
N ASP A 46 -11.91 14.42 1.96
CA ASP A 46 -11.50 15.56 1.13
C ASP A 46 -10.42 15.20 0.07
N GLY A 47 -10.13 13.91 -0.12
CA GLY A 47 -9.27 13.40 -1.20
C GLY A 47 -7.77 13.51 -0.94
N GLN A 48 -7.35 13.74 0.30
CA GLN A 48 -5.95 13.69 0.67
C GLN A 48 -5.52 12.25 0.97
N ILE A 49 -4.22 11.97 0.84
CA ILE A 49 -3.64 10.65 1.06
C ILE A 49 -2.86 10.65 2.36
N LEU A 50 -3.12 9.65 3.20
CA LEU A 50 -2.41 9.44 4.47
C LEU A 50 -1.04 8.80 4.23
N LEU A 51 0.00 9.43 4.74
CA LEU A 51 1.33 8.86 4.91
C LEU A 51 1.73 8.82 6.38
N VAL A 52 2.55 7.85 6.75
CA VAL A 52 3.06 7.63 8.10
C VAL A 52 4.58 7.49 8.09
N THR A 53 5.22 7.72 9.22
CA THR A 53 6.67 7.53 9.38
C THR A 53 7.00 7.05 10.79
N SER A 54 8.05 6.23 10.91
CA SER A 54 8.61 5.77 12.18
C SER A 54 9.90 6.51 12.59
N ASP A 55 10.47 7.31 11.70
CA ASP A 55 11.75 8.00 11.91
C ASP A 55 11.71 9.50 11.57
N ASP A 56 10.55 10.01 11.14
CA ASP A 56 10.34 11.39 10.67
C ASP A 56 11.12 11.75 9.38
N GLU A 57 11.73 10.78 8.74
CA GLU A 57 12.51 10.96 7.50
C GLU A 57 11.84 10.26 6.31
N ALA A 58 11.55 8.96 6.45
CA ALA A 58 10.97 8.15 5.38
C ALA A 58 9.45 8.02 5.51
N TRP A 59 8.72 8.66 4.62
CA TRP A 59 7.27 8.62 4.56
C TRP A 59 6.77 7.45 3.71
N THR A 60 5.87 6.65 4.25
CA THR A 60 5.33 5.46 3.58
C THR A 60 3.82 5.35 3.72
N LEU A 61 3.23 4.43 2.97
CA LEU A 61 1.84 4.04 3.14
C LEU A 61 1.64 3.31 4.49
N PRO A 62 0.52 3.53 5.20
CA PRO A 62 0.20 2.76 6.40
C PRO A 62 -0.05 1.28 6.07
N GLY A 63 0.35 0.41 6.98
CA GLY A 63 0.17 -1.03 6.87
C GLY A 63 1.34 -1.82 7.46
N GLY A 64 1.24 -3.12 7.41
CA GLY A 64 2.25 -3.99 8.00
C GLY A 64 2.12 -5.46 7.63
N THR A 65 2.71 -6.31 8.44
CA THR A 65 2.74 -7.76 8.24
C THR A 65 1.44 -8.40 8.72
N PRO A 66 0.80 -9.27 7.92
CA PRO A 66 -0.35 -10.04 8.39
C PRO A 66 -0.01 -10.90 9.60
N GLU A 67 -0.86 -10.88 10.60
CA GLU A 67 -0.79 -11.81 11.72
C GLU A 67 -1.42 -13.17 11.36
N PRO A 68 -1.05 -14.26 12.04
CA PRO A 68 -1.63 -15.58 11.77
C PRO A 68 -3.16 -15.57 11.87
N GLY A 69 -3.82 -15.98 10.80
CA GLY A 69 -5.30 -16.03 10.73
C GLY A 69 -5.97 -14.74 10.32
N GLU A 70 -5.25 -13.63 10.14
CA GLU A 70 -5.83 -12.41 9.59
C GLU A 70 -6.11 -12.52 8.09
N THR A 71 -7.21 -11.91 7.65
CA THR A 71 -7.39 -11.54 6.24
C THR A 71 -6.55 -10.30 5.93
N PHE A 72 -6.27 -10.03 4.67
CA PHE A 72 -5.54 -8.81 4.29
C PHE A 72 -6.29 -7.54 4.70
N GLU A 73 -7.61 -7.55 4.59
CA GLU A 73 -8.48 -6.45 5.02
C GLU A 73 -8.40 -6.24 6.54
N ALA A 74 -8.38 -7.31 7.34
CA ALA A 74 -8.21 -7.23 8.79
C ALA A 74 -6.83 -6.68 9.19
N THR A 75 -5.78 -7.09 8.47
CA THR A 75 -4.43 -6.52 8.64
C THR A 75 -4.45 -5.02 8.39
N LEU A 76 -5.01 -4.59 7.26
CA LEU A 76 -5.09 -3.16 6.92
C LEU A 76 -5.86 -2.37 7.99
N GLU A 77 -7.01 -2.89 8.46
CA GLU A 77 -7.82 -2.23 9.49
C GLU A 77 -7.07 -2.10 10.82
N ARG A 78 -6.35 -3.14 11.24
CA ARG A 78 -5.53 -3.11 12.45
C ARG A 78 -4.41 -2.08 12.34
N GLU A 79 -3.64 -2.12 11.27
CA GLU A 79 -2.52 -1.21 11.04
C GLU A 79 -2.96 0.26 10.91
N LEU A 80 -4.10 0.52 10.28
CA LEU A 80 -4.67 1.87 10.21
C LEU A 80 -4.99 2.43 11.60
N ARG A 81 -5.49 1.60 12.52
CA ARG A 81 -5.72 2.04 13.92
C ARG A 81 -4.41 2.28 14.64
N GLU A 82 -3.44 1.42 14.45
CA GLU A 82 -2.16 1.45 15.18
C GLU A 82 -1.25 2.56 14.66
N GLU A 83 -1.02 2.63 13.37
CA GLU A 83 -0.10 3.57 12.75
C GLU A 83 -0.77 4.89 12.35
N GLY A 84 -1.94 4.80 11.71
CA GLY A 84 -2.61 5.95 11.12
C GLY A 84 -3.50 6.71 12.08
N CYS A 85 -3.85 6.14 13.23
CA CYS A 85 -4.95 6.64 14.08
C CYS A 85 -6.19 6.93 13.23
N ALA A 86 -6.60 5.95 12.43
CA ALA A 86 -7.67 6.07 11.45
C ALA A 86 -8.60 4.85 11.48
N ARG A 87 -9.84 5.06 11.06
CA ARG A 87 -10.83 4.01 10.86
C ARG A 87 -10.95 3.69 9.37
N LEU A 88 -10.95 2.41 9.03
CA LEU A 88 -11.27 1.93 7.69
C LEU A 88 -12.78 2.07 7.45
N VAL A 89 -13.17 2.75 6.38
CA VAL A 89 -14.58 2.92 5.97
C VAL A 89 -14.92 1.97 4.82
N ALA A 90 -14.04 1.89 3.82
CA ALA A 90 -14.16 1.00 2.67
C ALA A 90 -12.78 0.67 2.15
N CYS A 91 -12.60 -0.48 1.54
CA CYS A 91 -11.37 -0.82 0.84
C CYS A 91 -11.64 -1.72 -0.37
N GLU A 92 -10.73 -1.66 -1.33
CA GLU A 92 -10.73 -2.50 -2.52
C GLU A 92 -9.29 -2.92 -2.85
N TYR A 93 -9.11 -4.19 -3.18
CA TYR A 93 -7.83 -4.74 -3.57
C TYR A 93 -7.34 -4.14 -4.88
N LEU A 94 -6.15 -3.55 -4.88
CA LEU A 94 -5.53 -2.95 -6.07
C LEU A 94 -4.67 -3.94 -6.85
N GLY A 95 -4.10 -4.92 -6.16
CA GLY A 95 -3.12 -5.84 -6.70
C GLY A 95 -1.99 -6.10 -5.71
N CYS A 96 -0.91 -6.68 -6.18
CA CYS A 96 0.27 -6.92 -5.34
C CYS A 96 1.56 -6.80 -6.15
N GLN A 97 2.65 -6.59 -5.43
CA GLN A 97 4.01 -6.71 -5.94
C GLN A 97 4.53 -8.11 -5.61
N ARG A 98 4.92 -8.86 -6.63
CA ARG A 98 5.76 -10.06 -6.47
C ARG A 98 7.20 -9.59 -6.36
N VAL A 99 7.86 -9.94 -5.27
CA VAL A 99 9.27 -9.65 -5.04
C VAL A 99 10.07 -10.92 -5.17
N GLU A 100 11.10 -10.91 -6.00
CA GLU A 100 12.08 -11.97 -6.14
C GLU A 100 13.42 -11.46 -5.60
N ASP A 101 13.88 -12.08 -4.52
CA ASP A 101 15.09 -11.74 -3.77
C ASP A 101 15.96 -13.00 -3.56
N PRO A 102 16.78 -13.36 -4.56
CA PRO A 102 17.61 -14.57 -4.47
C PRO A 102 18.64 -14.56 -3.35
N GLN A 103 18.89 -13.40 -2.75
CA GLN A 103 19.85 -13.21 -1.65
C GLN A 103 19.16 -12.90 -0.32
N ARG A 104 17.87 -13.18 -0.21
CA ARG A 104 17.12 -12.93 1.02
C ARG A 104 17.70 -13.73 2.18
N PRO A 105 18.03 -13.07 3.33
CA PRO A 105 18.67 -13.75 4.46
C PRO A 105 17.78 -14.82 5.09
N GLU A 106 16.46 -14.60 5.13
CA GLU A 106 15.50 -15.49 5.77
C GLU A 106 14.19 -15.56 4.99
N GLY A 107 13.60 -16.76 4.96
CA GLY A 107 12.32 -17.02 4.29
C GLY A 107 12.47 -17.33 2.80
N PRO A 108 11.35 -17.46 2.07
CA PRO A 108 11.36 -17.76 0.64
C PRO A 108 11.96 -16.63 -0.19
N ASP A 109 12.67 -16.97 -1.27
CA ASP A 109 13.23 -16.00 -2.22
C ASP A 109 12.14 -15.20 -2.95
N ARG A 110 10.94 -15.75 -3.03
CA ARG A 110 9.76 -15.11 -3.63
C ARG A 110 8.72 -14.87 -2.57
N TYR A 111 8.24 -13.62 -2.49
CA TYR A 111 7.18 -13.19 -1.58
C TYR A 111 6.34 -12.07 -2.21
N TYR A 112 5.26 -11.70 -1.53
CA TYR A 112 4.30 -10.73 -2.04
C TYR A 112 4.07 -9.58 -1.06
N GLN A 113 3.80 -8.42 -1.63
CA GLN A 113 3.39 -7.21 -0.90
C GLN A 113 2.08 -6.72 -1.50
N VAL A 114 1.02 -6.78 -0.73
CA VAL A 114 -0.35 -6.47 -1.16
C VAL A 114 -0.64 -4.98 -1.04
N ARG A 115 -1.42 -4.45 -1.96
CA ARG A 115 -1.85 -3.05 -2.00
C ARG A 115 -3.37 -2.94 -2.06
N TYR A 116 -3.92 -2.04 -1.26
CA TYR A 116 -5.33 -1.69 -1.23
C TYR A 116 -5.53 -0.21 -1.51
N TRP A 117 -6.61 0.14 -2.16
CA TRP A 117 -7.26 1.42 -2.01
C TRP A 117 -8.10 1.39 -0.74
N ALA A 118 -8.14 2.49 0.01
CA ALA A 118 -8.98 2.60 1.19
C ALA A 118 -9.57 4.00 1.34
N ARG A 119 -10.82 4.07 1.79
CA ARG A 119 -11.44 5.26 2.35
C ARG A 119 -11.31 5.20 3.85
N ILE A 120 -10.85 6.28 4.46
CA ILE A 120 -10.60 6.35 5.90
C ILE A 120 -11.25 7.57 6.54
N GLU A 121 -11.47 7.48 7.85
CA GLU A 121 -11.76 8.61 8.73
C GLU A 121 -10.67 8.70 9.79
N LEU A 122 -10.18 9.93 10.01
CA LEU A 122 -9.09 10.18 10.95
C LEU A 122 -9.63 10.37 12.37
N TYR A 123 -8.93 9.78 13.35
CA TYR A 123 -9.02 10.11 14.75
C TYR A 123 -7.93 11.12 15.14
N PRO A 124 -8.01 11.76 16.32
CA PRO A 124 -6.89 12.51 16.87
C PRO A 124 -5.62 11.65 16.90
N PHE A 125 -4.51 12.23 16.46
CA PHE A 125 -3.25 11.51 16.40
C PHE A 125 -2.69 11.26 17.80
N ALA A 126 -2.67 10.02 18.22
CA ALA A 126 -2.16 9.55 19.49
C ALA A 126 -1.41 8.22 19.29
N PRO A 127 -0.22 8.25 18.68
CA PRO A 127 0.52 7.04 18.32
C PRO A 127 0.91 6.26 19.58
N ARG A 128 0.79 4.94 19.53
CA ARG A 128 1.12 4.01 20.63
C ARG A 128 2.18 2.99 20.26
N PHE A 129 2.55 2.94 18.98
CA PHE A 129 3.46 1.97 18.42
C PHE A 129 4.65 2.66 17.76
N GLU A 130 5.17 2.10 16.68
CA GLU A 130 6.39 2.58 16.05
C GLU A 130 6.22 3.89 15.28
N THR A 131 5.00 4.24 14.87
CA THR A 131 4.73 5.47 14.14
C THR A 131 4.93 6.70 15.01
N VAL A 132 5.77 7.61 14.57
CA VAL A 132 6.06 8.86 15.30
C VAL A 132 5.30 10.05 14.73
N ALA A 133 4.95 10.03 13.45
CA ALA A 133 4.19 11.09 12.79
C ALA A 133 3.31 10.55 11.65
N ARG A 134 2.27 11.32 11.32
CA ARG A 134 1.47 11.16 10.10
C ARG A 134 1.33 12.50 9.39
N GLN A 135 1.15 12.46 8.08
CA GLN A 135 0.80 13.63 7.28
C GLN A 135 -0.23 13.29 6.22
N LEU A 136 -0.94 14.30 5.77
CA LEU A 136 -1.84 14.22 4.64
C LEU A 136 -1.21 14.96 3.47
N VAL A 137 -1.17 14.31 2.33
CA VAL A 137 -0.63 14.88 1.10
C VAL A 137 -1.68 14.88 -0.01
N SER A 138 -1.58 15.85 -0.92
CA SER A 138 -2.40 15.81 -2.12
C SER A 138 -1.92 14.71 -3.08
N PRO A 139 -2.79 14.18 -3.97
CA PRO A 139 -2.34 13.27 -5.02
C PRO A 139 -1.19 13.83 -5.87
N VAL A 140 -1.12 15.16 -6.05
CA VAL A 140 -0.05 15.83 -6.82
C VAL A 140 1.31 15.72 -6.14
N THR A 141 1.34 15.82 -4.81
CA THR A 141 2.60 15.78 -4.03
C THR A 141 2.93 14.38 -3.50
N PHE A 142 2.05 13.42 -3.68
CA PHE A 142 2.19 12.07 -3.14
C PHE A 142 3.51 11.40 -3.54
N LEU A 143 3.81 11.34 -4.84
CA LEU A 143 5.01 10.65 -5.33
C LEU A 143 6.31 11.32 -4.87
N SER A 144 6.33 12.66 -4.77
CA SER A 144 7.51 13.37 -4.29
C SER A 144 7.74 13.24 -2.78
N THR A 145 6.71 12.85 -2.03
CA THR A 145 6.79 12.67 -0.57
C THR A 145 7.04 11.22 -0.17
N LEU A 146 6.49 10.27 -0.93
CA LEU A 146 6.65 8.84 -0.67
C LEU A 146 8.12 8.43 -0.81
N ALA A 147 8.68 7.74 0.18
CA ALA A 147 10.09 7.34 0.22
C ALA A 147 10.53 6.51 -1.00
N TRP A 148 9.60 5.76 -1.61
CA TRP A 148 9.80 4.97 -2.82
C TRP A 148 8.96 5.48 -4.01
N GLY A 149 8.64 6.78 -4.01
CA GLY A 149 7.76 7.39 -5.03
C GLY A 149 8.32 7.42 -6.45
N GLU A 150 9.63 7.22 -6.62
CA GLU A 150 10.27 7.08 -7.94
C GLU A 150 10.07 5.68 -8.57
N ALA A 151 9.69 4.68 -7.77
CA ALA A 151 9.41 3.33 -8.27
C ALA A 151 8.24 3.35 -9.27
N VAL A 152 8.35 2.54 -10.34
CA VAL A 152 7.29 2.41 -11.36
C VAL A 152 5.97 1.99 -10.71
N ALA A 153 6.03 1.08 -9.75
CA ALA A 153 4.86 0.62 -8.99
C ALA A 153 4.15 1.74 -8.22
N ALA A 154 4.87 2.75 -7.71
CA ALA A 154 4.26 3.86 -6.97
C ALA A 154 3.30 4.68 -7.85
N ARG A 155 3.71 4.98 -9.08
CA ARG A 155 2.87 5.66 -10.07
C ARG A 155 1.64 4.82 -10.42
N HIS A 156 1.85 3.55 -10.66
CA HIS A 156 0.77 2.63 -11.03
C HIS A 156 -0.28 2.49 -9.91
N ILE A 157 0.18 2.36 -8.67
CA ILE A 157 -0.69 2.31 -7.47
C ILE A 157 -1.50 3.60 -7.34
N LEU A 158 -0.87 4.77 -7.54
CA LEU A 158 -1.55 6.06 -7.46
C LEU A 158 -2.63 6.17 -8.54
N ASP A 159 -2.32 5.85 -9.79
CA ASP A 159 -3.26 5.96 -10.91
C ASP A 159 -4.46 5.02 -10.72
N ALA A 160 -4.21 3.77 -10.32
CA ALA A 160 -5.26 2.80 -10.02
C ALA A 160 -6.13 3.25 -8.83
N GLY A 161 -5.51 3.76 -7.78
CA GLY A 161 -6.21 4.26 -6.59
C GLY A 161 -7.06 5.49 -6.87
N LEU A 162 -6.59 6.43 -7.69
CA LEU A 162 -7.37 7.60 -8.12
C LEU A 162 -8.60 7.19 -8.93
N GLY A 163 -8.50 6.18 -9.77
CA GLY A 163 -9.64 5.63 -10.50
C GLY A 163 -10.72 5.05 -9.58
N LEU A 164 -10.32 4.37 -8.50
CA LEU A 164 -11.25 3.86 -7.48
C LEU A 164 -11.86 5.01 -6.67
N GLU A 165 -11.05 5.98 -6.29
CA GLU A 165 -11.49 7.15 -5.55
C GLU A 165 -12.60 7.93 -6.28
N GLN A 166 -12.42 8.13 -7.58
CA GLN A 166 -13.43 8.79 -8.43
C GLN A 166 -14.74 7.99 -8.50
N ARG A 167 -14.65 6.65 -8.64
CA ARG A 167 -15.83 5.79 -8.65
C ARG A 167 -16.57 5.80 -7.32
N TYR A 168 -15.84 5.72 -6.22
CA TYR A 168 -16.40 5.75 -4.87
C TYR A 168 -17.11 7.08 -4.59
N ALA A 169 -16.47 8.20 -4.89
CA ALA A 169 -17.06 9.52 -4.73
C ALA A 169 -18.35 9.70 -5.55
N ALA A 170 -18.39 9.20 -6.79
CA ALA A 170 -19.57 9.26 -7.64
C ALA A 170 -20.77 8.44 -7.11
N LEU A 171 -20.51 7.36 -6.37
CA LEU A 171 -21.55 6.54 -5.74
C LEU A 171 -22.12 7.21 -4.49
N THR A 172 -21.27 7.82 -3.67
CA THR A 172 -21.67 8.45 -2.39
C THR A 172 -22.35 9.81 -2.56
N THR A 173 -22.20 10.46 -3.71
CA THR A 173 -22.86 11.77 -4.00
C THR A 173 -24.33 11.60 -4.47
N ARG A 174 -24.80 10.36 -4.69
CA ARG A 174 -26.16 10.08 -5.19
C ARG A 174 -27.17 9.73 -4.10
N GLU A 175 -26.74 9.73 -2.84
CA GLU A 175 -27.60 9.58 -1.65
C GLU A 175 -27.87 10.94 -1.01
#